data_b39c97407a458c7497b946b73067b20f
#
_entry.id   b39c97407a458c7497b946b73067b20f
#
_cell.length_a   1.000
_cell.length_b   1.000
_cell.length_c   1.000
_cell.angle_alpha   90.00
_cell.angle_beta   90.00
_cell.angle_gamma   90.00
#
_symmetry.space_group_name_H-M   'P 1'
#
loop_
_entity.id
_entity.type
_entity.pdbx_description
1 polymer ?
#
loop_
_entity_poly.entity_id
_entity_poly.type
_entity_poly.pdbx_seq_one_letter_code
_entity_poly.pdbx_strand_id
1 'polypeptide(L)'
;MAEKPLSSPPPPPAAPGSPLARAERFVWLTARVLEQRRFAYHFLRGGADPVEAALTAYLDEDGGYGHALEPDLRGPVSQPLHTAHALRVLDSIGRCGGLRVERICRYLTSVSTHEGALPAIHPSQRAYPSAPFVPVVDDPPGELLSTGPVVGTLHRNQVWHAWLFRATEFCWTAVESLEKSHPYEVHAAVAFLDSAPDRPRAEAAADRLGRLVREQRLAVLDPDHPEEFPVADGYAPGEHHYPHDYARVPDSLARGWFTDEELSRSLDFLAAEQAEDGGWPLRWRAWAPGSALEWRPIVTIEALRTLRAYGRPLDG
;
A
#
# COMPACT_ATOMS: atom_id res chain seq x y z
N MET A 1 34.79 26.75 -5.19
CA MET A 1 33.34 26.87 -5.50
C MET A 1 33.04 25.82 -6.56
N ALA A 2 32.42 24.72 -6.19
CA ALA A 2 31.97 23.69 -7.14
C ALA A 2 30.64 24.12 -7.71
N GLU A 3 30.53 24.26 -9.04
CA GLU A 3 29.29 24.54 -9.75
C GLU A 3 28.27 23.41 -9.46
N LYS A 4 27.10 23.82 -8.96
CA LYS A 4 25.95 22.96 -8.78
C LYS A 4 25.52 22.46 -10.19
N PRO A 5 25.39 21.14 -10.45
CA PRO A 5 24.97 20.68 -11.76
C PRO A 5 23.60 21.29 -12.09
N LEU A 6 23.50 21.88 -13.28
CA LEU A 6 22.26 22.40 -13.84
C LEU A 6 21.20 21.29 -13.80
N SER A 7 20.10 21.54 -13.11
CA SER A 7 18.94 20.64 -13.11
C SER A 7 18.47 20.45 -14.53
N SER A 8 18.30 19.19 -14.94
CA SER A 8 17.71 18.86 -16.26
C SER A 8 16.37 19.60 -16.40
N PRO A 9 16.04 20.08 -17.63
CA PRO A 9 14.78 20.78 -17.87
C PRO A 9 13.58 19.91 -17.41
N PRO A 10 12.49 20.53 -16.96
CA PRO A 10 11.29 19.78 -16.61
C PRO A 10 10.83 18.93 -17.81
N PRO A 11 10.20 17.76 -17.58
CA PRO A 11 9.60 17.01 -18.68
C PRO A 11 8.58 17.89 -19.40
N PRO A 12 8.37 17.66 -20.68
CA PRO A 12 7.25 18.29 -21.38
C PRO A 12 5.95 17.94 -20.62
N PRO A 13 4.98 18.85 -20.57
CA PRO A 13 3.67 18.54 -19.99
C PRO A 13 3.07 17.34 -20.73
N ALA A 14 2.40 16.45 -19.99
CA ALA A 14 1.68 15.32 -20.57
C ALA A 14 0.70 15.82 -21.65
N ALA A 15 0.52 15.04 -22.71
CA ALA A 15 -0.38 15.41 -23.79
C ALA A 15 -1.79 15.71 -23.25
N PRO A 16 -2.44 16.79 -23.69
CA PRO A 16 -3.81 17.09 -23.24
C PRO A 16 -4.73 15.89 -23.50
N GLY A 17 -5.41 15.41 -22.43
CA GLY A 17 -6.29 14.25 -22.50
C GLY A 17 -5.63 12.90 -22.24
N SER A 18 -4.30 12.83 -22.09
CA SER A 18 -3.62 11.60 -21.67
C SER A 18 -4.08 11.13 -20.28
N PRO A 19 -3.95 9.84 -19.95
CA PRO A 19 -4.28 9.32 -18.61
C PRO A 19 -3.57 10.09 -17.50
N LEU A 20 -2.30 10.43 -17.68
CA LEU A 20 -1.53 11.19 -16.68
C LEU A 20 -2.05 12.63 -16.53
N ALA A 21 -2.34 13.34 -17.62
CA ALA A 21 -2.86 14.72 -17.55
C ALA A 21 -4.24 14.78 -16.88
N ARG A 22 -5.11 13.80 -17.14
CA ARG A 22 -6.41 13.69 -16.47
C ARG A 22 -6.24 13.44 -14.97
N ALA A 23 -5.36 12.51 -14.60
CA ALA A 23 -5.06 12.20 -13.20
C ALA A 23 -4.42 13.38 -12.47
N GLU A 24 -3.53 14.12 -13.12
CA GLU A 24 -2.93 15.34 -12.58
C GLU A 24 -4.02 16.36 -12.21
N ARG A 25 -4.94 16.64 -13.14
CA ARG A 25 -6.07 17.54 -12.88
C ARG A 25 -6.92 17.06 -11.71
N PHE A 26 -7.27 15.77 -11.67
CA PHE A 26 -8.03 15.17 -10.58
C PHE A 26 -7.34 15.37 -9.23
N VAL A 27 -6.05 15.05 -9.13
CA VAL A 27 -5.27 15.18 -7.89
C VAL A 27 -5.20 16.64 -7.43
N TRP A 28 -4.96 17.60 -8.33
CA TRP A 28 -4.93 19.02 -7.97
C TRP A 28 -6.27 19.55 -7.46
N LEU A 29 -7.39 19.00 -7.94
CA LEU A 29 -8.72 19.44 -7.55
C LEU A 29 -9.23 18.81 -6.24
N THR A 30 -8.78 17.59 -5.91
CA THR A 30 -9.46 16.77 -4.88
C THR A 30 -8.54 16.29 -3.75
N ALA A 31 -7.23 16.21 -3.99
CA ALA A 31 -6.32 15.55 -3.07
C ALA A 31 -5.86 16.43 -1.91
N ARG A 32 -5.55 15.81 -0.77
CA ARG A 32 -4.81 16.45 0.31
C ARG A 32 -3.41 16.88 -0.18
N VAL A 33 -2.78 17.82 0.51
CA VAL A 33 -1.43 18.29 0.15
C VAL A 33 -0.42 17.15 0.06
N LEU A 34 -0.53 16.13 0.92
CA LEU A 34 0.37 14.99 0.90
C LEU A 34 0.31 14.25 -0.45
N GLU A 35 -0.88 13.90 -0.93
CA GLU A 35 -1.05 13.20 -2.20
C GLU A 35 -0.68 14.08 -3.40
N GLN A 36 -0.94 15.39 -3.35
CA GLN A 36 -0.46 16.32 -4.38
C GLN A 36 1.07 16.30 -4.48
N ARG A 37 1.78 16.30 -3.35
CA ARG A 37 3.26 16.25 -3.31
C ARG A 37 3.78 14.87 -3.73
N ARG A 38 3.11 13.78 -3.34
CA ARG A 38 3.41 12.41 -3.81
C ARG A 38 3.25 12.31 -5.33
N PHE A 39 2.15 12.80 -5.88
CA PHE A 39 1.92 12.81 -7.32
C PHE A 39 3.04 13.59 -8.05
N ALA A 40 3.35 14.80 -7.59
CA ALA A 40 4.42 15.60 -8.17
C ALA A 40 5.78 14.89 -8.11
N TYR A 41 6.09 14.23 -6.99
CA TYR A 41 7.32 13.43 -6.85
C TYR A 41 7.39 12.29 -7.88
N HIS A 42 6.31 11.51 -7.97
CA HIS A 42 6.32 10.33 -8.83
C HIS A 42 6.23 10.65 -10.32
N PHE A 43 5.53 11.72 -10.72
CA PHE A 43 5.16 11.94 -12.13
C PHE A 43 5.63 13.27 -12.71
N LEU A 44 5.92 14.29 -11.87
CA LEU A 44 6.24 15.65 -12.31
C LEU A 44 7.67 16.08 -11.92
N ARG A 45 8.56 15.14 -11.57
CA ARG A 45 9.93 15.41 -11.06
C ARG A 45 9.97 16.31 -9.81
N GLY A 46 8.93 16.28 -8.97
CA GLY A 46 8.95 16.94 -7.66
C GLY A 46 10.00 16.31 -6.74
N GLY A 47 10.47 17.10 -5.77
CA GLY A 47 11.43 16.62 -4.77
C GLY A 47 10.78 15.75 -3.68
N ALA A 48 11.59 14.96 -2.96
CA ALA A 48 11.14 14.18 -1.80
C ALA A 48 10.85 15.08 -0.58
N ASP A 49 11.60 16.17 -0.39
CA ASP A 49 11.46 17.05 0.78
C ASP A 49 10.05 17.66 0.94
N PRO A 50 9.33 18.11 -0.12
CA PRO A 50 7.96 18.55 0.00
C PRO A 50 6.98 17.45 0.43
N VAL A 51 7.22 16.18 0.04
CA VAL A 51 6.41 15.04 0.48
C VAL A 51 6.64 14.79 1.96
N GLU A 52 7.90 14.76 2.38
CA GLU A 52 8.30 14.55 3.76
C GLU A 52 7.78 15.66 4.69
N ALA A 53 7.83 16.93 4.25
CA ALA A 53 7.26 18.05 4.97
C ALA A 53 5.74 17.92 5.15
N ALA A 54 5.00 17.53 4.10
CA ALA A 54 3.57 17.31 4.18
C ALA A 54 3.21 16.13 5.10
N LEU A 55 4.01 15.05 5.07
CA LEU A 55 3.83 13.89 5.93
C LEU A 55 4.07 14.21 7.41
N THR A 56 4.93 15.19 7.72
CA THR A 56 5.24 15.59 9.11
C THR A 56 4.02 16.15 9.85
N ALA A 57 3.00 16.67 9.13
CA ALA A 57 1.75 17.11 9.74
C ALA A 57 0.93 15.99 10.41
N TYR A 58 1.26 14.73 10.12
CA TYR A 58 0.60 13.55 10.67
C TYR A 58 1.43 12.84 11.74
N LEU A 59 2.62 13.36 12.06
CA LEU A 59 3.55 12.77 13.03
C LEU A 59 3.20 13.23 14.44
N ASP A 60 3.12 12.27 15.38
CA ASP A 60 2.93 12.53 16.80
C ASP A 60 4.25 12.53 17.58
N GLU A 61 4.18 13.00 18.85
CA GLU A 61 5.34 13.09 19.74
C GLU A 61 5.90 11.71 20.12
N ASP A 62 5.05 10.67 20.15
CA ASP A 62 5.44 9.29 20.43
C ASP A 62 6.23 8.61 19.31
N GLY A 63 6.31 9.26 18.14
CA GLY A 63 6.99 8.74 16.96
C GLY A 63 6.11 7.93 16.02
N GLY A 64 4.85 7.69 16.40
CA GLY A 64 3.81 7.15 15.53
C GLY A 64 3.16 8.22 14.66
N TYR A 65 2.19 7.82 13.87
CA TYR A 65 1.42 8.70 13.00
C TYR A 65 -0.07 8.60 13.31
N GLY A 66 -0.77 9.73 13.25
CA GLY A 66 -2.18 9.88 13.53
C GLY A 66 -2.87 10.82 12.55
N HIS A 67 -3.77 11.67 13.06
CA HIS A 67 -4.40 12.80 12.34
C HIS A 67 -5.11 12.39 11.05
N ALA A 68 -5.74 11.20 11.06
CA ALA A 68 -6.46 10.66 9.89
C ALA A 68 -5.58 10.49 8.63
N LEU A 69 -4.29 10.15 8.78
CA LEU A 69 -3.42 9.84 7.65
C LEU A 69 -3.98 8.67 6.84
N GLU A 70 -4.43 7.61 7.50
CA GLU A 70 -5.21 6.51 6.89
C GLU A 70 -6.69 6.92 6.88
N PRO A 71 -7.36 6.96 5.71
CA PRO A 71 -8.72 7.50 5.61
C PRO A 71 -9.80 6.71 6.35
N ASP A 72 -9.53 5.49 6.77
CA ASP A 72 -10.48 4.65 7.50
C ASP A 72 -10.48 4.86 9.01
N LEU A 73 -9.55 5.68 9.52
CA LEU A 73 -9.46 6.06 10.92
C LEU A 73 -9.49 7.58 11.06
N ARG A 74 -10.16 8.06 12.11
CA ARG A 74 -10.23 9.49 12.44
C ARG A 74 -9.60 9.76 13.81
N GLY A 75 -9.30 11.02 14.08
CA GLY A 75 -8.71 11.47 15.33
C GLY A 75 -7.19 11.69 15.25
N PRO A 76 -6.63 12.32 16.29
CA PRO A 76 -5.23 12.71 16.31
C PRO A 76 -4.27 11.58 16.70
N VAL A 77 -4.76 10.54 17.39
CA VAL A 77 -3.91 9.55 18.03
C VAL A 77 -3.14 8.68 17.05
N SER A 78 -1.91 8.37 17.41
CA SER A 78 -1.08 7.42 16.67
C SER A 78 -1.72 6.04 16.58
N GLN A 79 -1.68 5.45 15.37
CA GLN A 79 -2.22 4.12 15.12
C GLN A 79 -1.24 3.28 14.26
N PRO A 80 -1.24 1.95 14.42
CA PRO A 80 -0.43 1.07 13.57
C PRO A 80 -0.70 1.29 12.07
N LEU A 81 -1.98 1.39 11.65
CA LEU A 81 -2.37 1.62 10.25
C LEU A 81 -1.88 2.97 9.73
N HIS A 82 -2.00 4.06 10.48
CA HIS A 82 -1.44 5.35 10.10
C HIS A 82 0.08 5.29 9.94
N THR A 83 0.74 4.61 10.87
CA THR A 83 2.20 4.48 10.86
C THR A 83 2.69 3.60 9.70
N ALA A 84 1.96 2.53 9.37
CA ALA A 84 2.20 1.72 8.18
C ALA A 84 2.05 2.54 6.89
N HIS A 85 1.02 3.40 6.82
CA HIS A 85 0.84 4.32 5.69
C HIS A 85 2.03 5.29 5.57
N ALA A 86 2.47 5.88 6.66
CA ALA A 86 3.63 6.77 6.67
C ALA A 86 4.90 6.06 6.18
N LEU A 87 5.14 4.81 6.61
CA LEU A 87 6.27 4.01 6.14
C LEU A 87 6.20 3.75 4.63
N ARG A 88 5.02 3.42 4.09
CA ARG A 88 4.82 3.27 2.63
C ARG A 88 5.14 4.55 1.87
N VAL A 89 4.74 5.72 2.41
CA VAL A 89 5.07 7.01 1.81
C VAL A 89 6.57 7.25 1.82
N LEU A 90 7.24 7.08 2.98
CA LEU A 90 8.68 7.26 3.13
C LEU A 90 9.49 6.31 2.23
N ASP A 91 9.09 5.04 2.14
CA ASP A 91 9.67 4.06 1.23
C ASP A 91 9.56 4.52 -0.23
N SER A 92 8.37 4.96 -0.64
CA SER A 92 8.09 5.37 -2.01
C SER A 92 8.90 6.57 -2.51
N ILE A 93 9.47 7.35 -1.59
CA ILE A 93 10.31 8.53 -1.88
C ILE A 93 11.78 8.34 -1.47
N GLY A 94 12.19 7.12 -1.09
CA GLY A 94 13.56 6.80 -0.70
C GLY A 94 14.00 7.49 0.60
N ARG A 95 13.09 7.72 1.53
CA ARG A 95 13.34 8.38 2.83
C ARG A 95 13.05 7.48 4.04
N CYS A 96 12.93 6.16 3.83
CA CYS A 96 12.64 5.20 4.89
C CYS A 96 13.92 4.80 5.66
N GLY A 97 14.45 5.71 6.48
CA GLY A 97 15.67 5.48 7.27
C GLY A 97 15.95 6.57 8.31
N GLY A 98 17.07 6.43 9.01
CA GLY A 98 17.57 7.39 9.99
C GLY A 98 16.74 7.50 11.26
N LEU A 99 16.94 8.60 12.01
CA LEU A 99 16.31 8.81 13.33
C LEU A 99 14.77 8.79 13.30
N ARG A 100 14.15 9.21 12.19
CA ARG A 100 12.70 9.17 12.05
C ARG A 100 12.19 7.74 12.10
N VAL A 101 12.78 6.85 11.30
CA VAL A 101 12.36 5.44 11.25
C VAL A 101 12.70 4.71 12.54
N GLU A 102 13.79 5.09 13.22
CA GLU A 102 14.08 4.57 14.57
C GLU A 102 12.98 4.95 15.58
N ARG A 103 12.46 6.18 15.54
CA ARG A 103 11.32 6.60 16.38
C ARG A 103 10.05 5.82 16.02
N ILE A 104 9.77 5.62 14.74
CA ILE A 104 8.68 4.77 14.27
C ILE A 104 8.82 3.35 14.84
N CYS A 105 9.99 2.73 14.74
CA CYS A 105 10.22 1.39 15.28
C CYS A 105 10.01 1.31 16.80
N ARG A 106 10.36 2.37 17.55
CA ARG A 106 10.07 2.45 18.99
C ARG A 106 8.56 2.49 19.26
N TYR A 107 7.82 3.32 18.53
CA TYR A 107 6.36 3.35 18.62
C TYR A 107 5.76 1.98 18.28
N LEU A 108 6.15 1.36 17.16
CA LEU A 108 5.66 0.03 16.78
C LEU A 108 5.97 -1.03 17.84
N THR A 109 7.12 -0.94 18.50
CA THR A 109 7.46 -1.82 19.62
C THR A 109 6.50 -1.66 20.78
N SER A 110 6.08 -0.42 21.10
CA SER A 110 5.20 -0.14 22.25
C SER A 110 3.75 -0.61 22.05
N VAL A 111 3.31 -0.76 20.78
CA VAL A 111 1.94 -1.17 20.44
C VAL A 111 1.87 -2.61 19.90
N SER A 112 3.01 -3.30 19.78
CA SER A 112 3.07 -4.69 19.33
C SER A 112 2.70 -5.68 20.42
N THR A 113 2.22 -6.85 20.00
CA THR A 113 2.02 -8.00 20.90
C THR A 113 3.36 -8.53 21.43
N HIS A 114 3.30 -9.44 22.37
CA HIS A 114 4.48 -10.14 22.89
C HIS A 114 5.31 -10.82 21.78
N GLU A 115 4.66 -11.34 20.75
CA GLU A 115 5.30 -11.98 19.60
C GLU A 115 5.87 -10.99 18.59
N GLY A 116 5.67 -9.69 18.81
CA GLY A 116 6.13 -8.63 17.92
C GLY A 116 5.16 -8.29 16.77
N ALA A 117 3.99 -8.88 16.74
CA ALA A 117 2.96 -8.60 15.75
C ALA A 117 2.25 -7.28 16.04
N LEU A 118 1.79 -6.62 15.00
CA LEU A 118 1.00 -5.39 15.11
C LEU A 118 -0.49 -5.70 15.02
N PRO A 119 -1.32 -5.12 15.89
CA PRO A 119 -2.75 -5.11 15.69
C PRO A 119 -3.12 -4.15 14.55
N ALA A 120 -4.28 -4.34 13.92
CA ALA A 120 -4.80 -3.38 12.95
C ALA A 120 -5.03 -2.02 13.62
N ILE A 121 -5.68 -2.01 14.78
CA ILE A 121 -5.99 -0.82 15.55
C ILE A 121 -5.59 -1.01 17.01
N HIS A 122 -4.93 0.00 17.57
CA HIS A 122 -4.66 0.08 19.01
C HIS A 122 -5.88 0.64 19.76
N PRO A 123 -6.19 0.19 21.00
CA PRO A 123 -7.36 0.61 21.78
C PRO A 123 -7.49 2.12 22.01
N SER A 124 -6.42 2.90 21.90
CA SER A 124 -6.47 4.38 21.95
C SER A 124 -7.42 5.00 20.91
N GLN A 125 -7.77 4.28 19.84
CA GLN A 125 -8.73 4.71 18.81
C GLN A 125 -10.17 4.80 19.35
N ARG A 126 -10.51 4.20 20.48
CA ARG A 126 -11.89 4.08 20.99
C ARG A 126 -12.63 5.41 21.12
N ALA A 127 -11.91 6.49 21.39
CA ALA A 127 -12.51 7.82 21.53
C ALA A 127 -12.83 8.49 20.17
N TYR A 128 -12.46 7.88 19.05
CA TYR A 128 -12.54 8.48 17.73
C TYR A 128 -13.22 7.55 16.72
N PRO A 129 -13.87 8.10 15.70
CA PRO A 129 -14.50 7.29 14.65
C PRO A 129 -13.51 6.43 13.88
N SER A 130 -13.94 5.21 13.53
CA SER A 130 -13.22 4.27 12.67
C SER A 130 -14.20 3.56 11.73
N ALA A 131 -13.69 3.02 10.63
CA ALA A 131 -14.48 2.23 9.72
C ALA A 131 -15.09 1.00 10.44
N PRO A 132 -16.36 0.64 10.17
CA PRO A 132 -17.03 -0.48 10.86
C PRO A 132 -16.35 -1.84 10.67
N PHE A 133 -15.60 -2.02 9.58
CA PHE A 133 -14.86 -3.24 9.28
C PHE A 133 -13.51 -3.32 10.01
N VAL A 134 -13.15 -2.30 10.81
CA VAL A 134 -11.96 -2.30 11.66
C VAL A 134 -12.38 -2.02 13.11
N PRO A 135 -12.90 -3.02 13.82
CA PRO A 135 -13.45 -2.85 15.16
C PRO A 135 -12.32 -2.57 16.18
N VAL A 136 -12.61 -1.68 17.13
CA VAL A 136 -11.71 -1.40 18.26
C VAL A 136 -12.03 -2.35 19.40
N VAL A 137 -11.09 -3.23 19.74
CA VAL A 137 -11.21 -4.19 20.85
C VAL A 137 -10.17 -3.88 21.93
N ASP A 138 -10.37 -4.41 23.16
CA ASP A 138 -9.50 -4.09 24.32
C ASP A 138 -8.12 -4.76 24.22
N ASP A 139 -8.09 -6.00 23.73
CA ASP A 139 -6.87 -6.81 23.54
C ASP A 139 -6.82 -7.28 22.09
N PRO A 140 -6.40 -6.40 21.16
CA PRO A 140 -6.41 -6.73 19.75
C PRO A 140 -5.32 -7.75 19.43
N PRO A 141 -5.64 -8.79 18.65
CA PRO A 141 -4.63 -9.73 18.17
C PRO A 141 -3.64 -9.05 17.23
N GLY A 142 -2.43 -9.59 17.19
CA GLY A 142 -1.49 -9.26 16.13
C GLY A 142 -1.87 -9.98 14.83
N GLU A 143 -1.77 -9.28 13.70
CA GLU A 143 -2.24 -9.76 12.41
C GLU A 143 -1.17 -9.63 11.33
N LEU A 144 -1.12 -10.62 10.41
CA LEU A 144 -0.24 -10.55 9.24
C LEU A 144 -0.57 -9.33 8.38
N LEU A 145 -1.85 -9.00 8.25
CA LEU A 145 -2.35 -7.86 7.48
C LEU A 145 -1.69 -6.53 7.90
N SER A 146 -1.50 -6.33 9.20
CA SER A 146 -0.89 -5.12 9.75
C SER A 146 0.63 -5.21 9.84
N THR A 147 1.16 -6.41 10.12
CA THR A 147 2.59 -6.63 10.41
C THR A 147 3.40 -6.82 9.13
N GLY A 148 2.92 -7.65 8.21
CA GLY A 148 3.66 -8.03 7.00
C GLY A 148 4.15 -6.87 6.14
N PRO A 149 3.29 -5.89 5.76
CA PRO A 149 3.70 -4.74 4.96
C PRO A 149 4.73 -3.86 5.66
N VAL A 150 4.63 -3.70 6.97
CA VAL A 150 5.58 -2.91 7.77
C VAL A 150 6.94 -3.59 7.81
N VAL A 151 6.97 -4.89 8.14
CA VAL A 151 8.20 -5.69 8.20
C VAL A 151 8.88 -5.74 6.83
N GLY A 152 8.12 -5.99 5.75
CA GLY A 152 8.63 -5.98 4.39
C GLY A 152 9.24 -4.62 4.00
N THR A 153 8.56 -3.52 4.33
CA THR A 153 9.07 -2.17 4.07
C THR A 153 10.40 -1.91 4.80
N LEU A 154 10.50 -2.29 6.08
CA LEU A 154 11.71 -2.09 6.87
C LEU A 154 12.88 -2.94 6.36
N HIS A 155 12.64 -4.21 5.97
CA HIS A 155 13.66 -5.05 5.36
C HIS A 155 14.16 -4.50 4.02
N ARG A 156 13.26 -4.06 3.14
CA ARG A 156 13.62 -3.43 1.86
C ARG A 156 14.55 -2.25 2.03
N ASN A 157 14.35 -1.47 3.07
CA ASN A 157 15.16 -0.29 3.38
C ASN A 157 16.34 -0.60 4.31
N GLN A 158 16.64 -1.86 4.56
CA GLN A 158 17.78 -2.31 5.38
C GLN A 158 17.77 -1.69 6.79
N VAL A 159 16.58 -1.45 7.34
CA VAL A 159 16.42 -0.95 8.71
C VAL A 159 16.76 -2.07 9.69
N TRP A 160 17.57 -1.71 10.68
CA TRP A 160 17.95 -2.64 11.76
C TRP A 160 17.35 -2.18 13.08
N HIS A 161 16.51 -3.01 13.71
CA HIS A 161 15.89 -2.73 15.00
C HIS A 161 15.54 -4.04 15.72
N ALA A 162 15.68 -4.07 17.06
CA ALA A 162 15.47 -5.30 17.83
C ALA A 162 14.04 -5.88 17.70
N TRP A 163 13.02 -5.02 17.63
CA TRP A 163 11.64 -5.43 17.41
C TRP A 163 11.47 -6.23 16.11
N LEU A 164 12.18 -5.84 15.05
CA LEU A 164 12.03 -6.43 13.72
C LEU A 164 12.34 -7.93 13.69
N PHE A 165 13.19 -8.44 14.57
CA PHE A 165 13.48 -9.87 14.65
C PHE A 165 12.23 -10.67 15.02
N ARG A 166 11.53 -10.27 16.09
CA ARG A 166 10.29 -10.95 16.53
C ARG A 166 9.17 -10.79 15.50
N ALA A 167 8.99 -9.60 14.96
CA ALA A 167 7.99 -9.33 13.94
C ALA A 167 8.24 -10.14 12.66
N THR A 168 9.50 -10.37 12.28
CA THR A 168 9.87 -11.23 11.14
C THR A 168 9.51 -12.69 11.39
N GLU A 169 9.82 -13.22 12.59
CA GLU A 169 9.45 -14.60 12.95
C GLU A 169 7.93 -14.80 13.00
N PHE A 170 7.20 -13.79 13.52
CA PHE A 170 5.73 -13.80 13.43
C PHE A 170 5.27 -13.87 11.97
N CYS A 171 5.81 -13.02 11.08
CA CYS A 171 5.43 -13.03 9.67
C CYS A 171 5.71 -14.39 9.00
N TRP A 172 6.86 -15.00 9.27
CA TRP A 172 7.17 -16.35 8.77
C TRP A 172 6.15 -17.38 9.24
N THR A 173 5.89 -17.42 10.54
CA THR A 173 4.92 -18.36 11.12
C THR A 173 3.53 -18.16 10.52
N ALA A 174 3.08 -16.90 10.41
CA ALA A 174 1.77 -16.58 9.84
C ALA A 174 1.68 -17.00 8.37
N VAL A 175 2.66 -16.62 7.54
CA VAL A 175 2.66 -16.97 6.11
C VAL A 175 2.71 -18.48 5.90
N GLU A 176 3.56 -19.20 6.63
CA GLU A 176 3.73 -20.64 6.47
C GLU A 176 2.53 -21.46 6.98
N SER A 177 1.72 -20.90 7.87
CA SER A 177 0.50 -21.54 8.37
C SER A 177 -0.76 -21.29 7.55
N LEU A 178 -0.70 -20.43 6.50
CA LEU A 178 -1.87 -20.14 5.67
C LEU A 178 -2.34 -21.38 4.90
N GLU A 179 -3.54 -21.87 5.22
CA GLU A 179 -4.25 -22.93 4.51
C GLU A 179 -5.46 -22.41 3.74
N LYS A 180 -6.16 -21.45 4.35
CA LYS A 180 -7.23 -20.66 3.75
C LYS A 180 -6.87 -19.19 3.94
N SER A 181 -7.05 -18.37 2.92
CA SER A 181 -6.65 -16.98 3.00
C SER A 181 -7.69 -16.04 2.40
N HIS A 182 -7.51 -14.79 2.72
CA HIS A 182 -8.29 -13.66 2.24
C HIS A 182 -7.40 -12.79 1.34
N PRO A 183 -7.91 -12.16 0.27
CA PRO A 183 -7.07 -11.37 -0.63
C PRO A 183 -6.16 -10.35 0.06
N TYR A 184 -6.65 -9.61 1.06
CA TYR A 184 -5.81 -8.66 1.79
C TYR A 184 -4.69 -9.32 2.61
N GLU A 185 -4.93 -10.50 3.15
CA GLU A 185 -3.90 -11.27 3.85
C GLU A 185 -2.82 -11.76 2.88
N VAL A 186 -3.21 -12.16 1.67
CA VAL A 186 -2.28 -12.48 0.58
C VAL A 186 -1.43 -11.26 0.22
N HIS A 187 -2.03 -10.07 0.10
CA HIS A 187 -1.28 -8.82 -0.14
C HIS A 187 -0.23 -8.55 0.94
N ALA A 188 -0.60 -8.76 2.19
CA ALA A 188 0.32 -8.57 3.31
C ALA A 188 1.46 -9.59 3.30
N ALA A 189 1.16 -10.86 2.96
CA ALA A 189 2.15 -11.90 2.77
C ALA A 189 3.12 -11.55 1.64
N VAL A 190 2.62 -11.13 0.47
CA VAL A 190 3.47 -10.70 -0.67
C VAL A 190 4.37 -9.54 -0.27
N ALA A 191 3.83 -8.52 0.40
CA ALA A 191 4.60 -7.35 0.83
C ALA A 191 5.77 -7.74 1.75
N PHE A 192 5.59 -8.74 2.61
CA PHE A 192 6.65 -9.32 3.43
C PHE A 192 7.63 -10.14 2.59
N LEU A 193 7.14 -11.10 1.80
CA LEU A 193 7.96 -12.05 1.05
C LEU A 193 8.84 -11.37 0.00
N ASP A 194 8.35 -10.33 -0.67
CA ASP A 194 9.10 -9.57 -1.67
C ASP A 194 10.40 -8.95 -1.10
N SER A 195 10.48 -8.79 0.22
CA SER A 195 11.58 -8.10 0.89
C SER A 195 12.23 -8.92 2.01
N ALA A 196 11.76 -10.14 2.26
CA ALA A 196 12.29 -11.01 3.30
C ALA A 196 13.77 -11.38 3.04
N PRO A 197 14.64 -11.35 4.07
CA PRO A 197 16.08 -11.58 3.91
C PRO A 197 16.42 -13.00 3.45
N ASP A 198 15.67 -14.01 3.89
CA ASP A 198 15.82 -15.41 3.48
C ASP A 198 15.11 -15.60 2.13
N ARG A 199 15.82 -15.30 1.05
CA ARG A 199 15.26 -15.32 -0.30
C ARG A 199 14.79 -16.72 -0.74
N PRO A 200 15.54 -17.82 -0.54
CA PRO A 200 15.06 -19.15 -0.89
C PRO A 200 13.77 -19.55 -0.15
N ARG A 201 13.67 -19.21 1.14
CA ARG A 201 12.46 -19.44 1.94
C ARG A 201 11.29 -18.61 1.43
N ALA A 202 11.54 -17.35 1.07
CA ALA A 202 10.52 -16.45 0.52
C ALA A 202 9.97 -16.96 -0.83
N GLU A 203 10.84 -17.43 -1.72
CA GLU A 203 10.44 -18.01 -3.01
C GLU A 203 9.58 -19.26 -2.82
N ALA A 204 10.01 -20.18 -1.97
CA ALA A 204 9.23 -21.40 -1.67
C ALA A 204 7.84 -21.08 -1.04
N ALA A 205 7.79 -20.11 -0.14
CA ALA A 205 6.53 -19.65 0.48
C ALA A 205 5.63 -18.95 -0.55
N ALA A 206 6.20 -18.13 -1.43
CA ALA A 206 5.45 -17.45 -2.50
C ALA A 206 4.87 -18.45 -3.51
N ASP A 207 5.61 -19.48 -3.90
CA ASP A 207 5.10 -20.54 -4.79
C ASP A 207 3.91 -21.28 -4.17
N ARG A 208 3.99 -21.59 -2.86
CA ARG A 208 2.87 -22.18 -2.13
C ARG A 208 1.66 -21.25 -2.09
N LEU A 209 1.88 -19.98 -1.79
CA LEU A 209 0.83 -18.98 -1.72
C LEU A 209 0.18 -18.76 -3.09
N GLY A 210 0.95 -18.78 -4.18
CA GLY A 210 0.44 -18.70 -5.54
C GLY A 210 -0.50 -19.85 -5.91
N ARG A 211 -0.17 -21.08 -5.50
CA ARG A 211 -1.09 -22.21 -5.66
C ARG A 211 -2.39 -22.00 -4.88
N LEU A 212 -2.29 -21.56 -3.63
CA LEU A 212 -3.47 -21.25 -2.79
C LEU A 212 -4.37 -20.17 -3.43
N VAL A 213 -3.77 -19.09 -3.96
CA VAL A 213 -4.52 -18.03 -4.68
C VAL A 213 -5.28 -18.59 -5.88
N ARG A 214 -4.65 -19.48 -6.64
CA ARG A 214 -5.28 -20.13 -7.79
C ARG A 214 -6.40 -21.11 -7.39
N GLU A 215 -6.12 -21.99 -6.42
CA GLU A 215 -7.06 -23.01 -5.94
C GLU A 215 -8.30 -22.40 -5.30
N GLN A 216 -8.12 -21.34 -4.51
CA GLN A 216 -9.22 -20.61 -3.85
C GLN A 216 -9.84 -19.51 -4.72
N ARG A 217 -9.35 -19.33 -5.95
CA ARG A 217 -9.85 -18.33 -6.91
C ARG A 217 -9.91 -16.91 -6.33
N LEU A 218 -8.86 -16.52 -5.59
CA LEU A 218 -8.75 -15.22 -4.94
C LEU A 218 -8.38 -14.08 -5.89
N ALA A 219 -8.07 -14.38 -7.15
CA ALA A 219 -7.79 -13.40 -8.20
C ALA A 219 -8.73 -13.60 -9.38
N VAL A 220 -9.33 -12.54 -9.87
CA VAL A 220 -10.10 -12.53 -11.13
C VAL A 220 -9.12 -12.55 -12.30
N LEU A 221 -9.08 -13.66 -13.03
CA LEU A 221 -8.17 -13.87 -14.15
C LEU A 221 -8.77 -13.40 -15.49
N ASP A 222 -10.09 -13.31 -15.55
CA ASP A 222 -10.84 -12.76 -16.66
C ASP A 222 -11.63 -11.53 -16.22
N PRO A 223 -11.11 -10.31 -16.46
CA PRO A 223 -11.79 -9.08 -16.07
C PRO A 223 -13.12 -8.83 -16.78
N ASP A 224 -13.37 -9.49 -17.92
CA ASP A 224 -14.63 -9.37 -18.65
C ASP A 224 -15.77 -10.17 -18.00
N HIS A 225 -15.40 -11.17 -17.16
CA HIS A 225 -16.35 -12.07 -16.46
C HIS A 225 -16.03 -12.15 -14.96
N PRO A 226 -16.02 -11.04 -14.21
CA PRO A 226 -15.69 -11.04 -12.78
C PRO A 226 -16.73 -11.80 -11.94
N GLU A 227 -17.98 -11.90 -12.40
CA GLU A 227 -19.07 -12.64 -11.76
C GLU A 227 -18.81 -14.15 -11.66
N GLU A 228 -17.92 -14.69 -12.47
CA GLU A 228 -17.52 -16.09 -12.39
C GLU A 228 -16.62 -16.40 -11.18
N PHE A 229 -16.07 -15.35 -10.55
CA PHE A 229 -15.15 -15.48 -9.42
C PHE A 229 -15.86 -15.20 -8.10
N PRO A 230 -15.52 -15.94 -7.03
CA PRO A 230 -16.13 -15.71 -5.73
C PRO A 230 -15.74 -14.33 -5.19
N VAL A 231 -16.68 -13.69 -4.52
CA VAL A 231 -16.41 -12.52 -3.69
C VAL A 231 -15.93 -13.01 -2.33
N ALA A 232 -14.85 -12.47 -1.81
CA ALA A 232 -14.31 -12.88 -0.52
C ALA A 232 -15.26 -12.50 0.63
N ASP A 233 -15.21 -13.26 1.72
CA ASP A 233 -16.02 -13.02 2.90
C ASP A 233 -15.81 -11.58 3.43
N GLY A 234 -16.90 -10.87 3.68
CA GLY A 234 -16.88 -9.49 4.15
C GLY A 234 -16.73 -8.41 3.07
N TYR A 235 -16.52 -8.80 1.80
CA TYR A 235 -16.47 -7.86 0.69
C TYR A 235 -17.87 -7.48 0.18
N ALA A 236 -17.95 -6.29 -0.40
CA ALA A 236 -19.16 -5.87 -1.11
C ALA A 236 -19.30 -6.62 -2.46
N PRO A 237 -20.52 -6.77 -3.00
CA PRO A 237 -20.71 -7.31 -4.34
C PRO A 237 -19.87 -6.54 -5.37
N GLY A 238 -19.09 -7.25 -6.19
CA GLY A 238 -18.18 -6.66 -7.18
C GLY A 238 -16.82 -6.22 -6.65
N GLU A 239 -16.55 -6.39 -5.36
CA GLU A 239 -15.22 -6.18 -4.79
C GLU A 239 -14.35 -7.40 -5.07
N HIS A 240 -13.43 -7.24 -6.01
CA HIS A 240 -12.52 -8.29 -6.47
C HIS A 240 -11.08 -7.82 -6.48
N HIS A 241 -10.14 -8.77 -6.47
CA HIS A 241 -8.74 -8.55 -6.70
C HIS A 241 -8.29 -9.19 -8.01
N TYR A 242 -7.32 -8.55 -8.67
CA TYR A 242 -6.83 -8.93 -9.99
C TYR A 242 -5.32 -9.23 -9.92
N PRO A 243 -4.73 -9.87 -10.92
CA PRO A 243 -3.29 -10.13 -10.96
C PRO A 243 -2.41 -8.93 -10.64
N HIS A 244 -2.75 -7.73 -11.14
CA HIS A 244 -2.00 -6.50 -10.89
C HIS A 244 -2.08 -6.01 -9.43
N ASP A 245 -3.07 -6.43 -8.66
CA ASP A 245 -3.17 -6.08 -7.25
C ASP A 245 -2.14 -6.85 -6.41
N TYR A 246 -1.85 -8.11 -6.74
CA TYR A 246 -0.84 -8.94 -6.09
C TYR A 246 0.56 -8.64 -6.60
N ALA A 247 0.73 -8.56 -7.91
CA ALA A 247 1.99 -8.29 -8.59
C ALA A 247 2.05 -6.82 -9.06
N ARG A 248 2.21 -5.89 -8.13
CA ARG A 248 2.20 -4.44 -8.43
C ARG A 248 3.42 -3.96 -9.21
N VAL A 249 4.50 -4.73 -9.17
CA VAL A 249 5.75 -4.48 -9.88
C VAL A 249 6.27 -5.77 -10.52
N PRO A 250 7.04 -5.68 -11.62
CA PRO A 250 7.56 -6.87 -12.31
C PRO A 250 8.45 -7.78 -11.44
N ASP A 251 9.14 -7.20 -10.46
CA ASP A 251 10.08 -7.91 -9.59
C ASP A 251 9.41 -8.59 -8.38
N SER A 252 8.08 -8.43 -8.21
CA SER A 252 7.35 -9.11 -7.14
C SER A 252 7.35 -10.62 -7.35
N LEU A 253 7.50 -11.39 -6.26
CA LEU A 253 7.37 -12.85 -6.29
C LEU A 253 6.00 -13.31 -6.78
N ALA A 254 4.95 -12.54 -6.52
CA ALA A 254 3.61 -12.81 -7.01
C ALA A 254 3.50 -12.73 -8.55
N ARG A 255 4.47 -12.09 -9.23
CA ARG A 255 4.48 -12.03 -10.69
C ARG A 255 4.49 -13.42 -11.34
N GLY A 256 5.19 -14.38 -10.73
CA GLY A 256 5.27 -15.77 -11.19
C GLY A 256 3.97 -16.57 -11.07
N TRP A 257 2.95 -16.04 -10.39
CA TRP A 257 1.66 -16.73 -10.19
C TRP A 257 0.74 -16.65 -11.40
N PHE A 258 1.00 -15.71 -12.30
CA PHE A 258 0.14 -15.34 -13.41
C PHE A 258 0.90 -15.44 -14.74
N THR A 259 0.22 -15.88 -15.78
CA THR A 259 0.77 -15.83 -17.14
C THR A 259 0.91 -14.39 -17.63
N ASP A 260 1.70 -14.19 -18.68
CA ASP A 260 1.85 -12.87 -19.28
C ASP A 260 0.52 -12.34 -19.84
N GLU A 261 -0.32 -13.22 -20.36
CA GLU A 261 -1.65 -12.86 -20.88
C GLU A 261 -2.61 -12.43 -19.77
N GLU A 262 -2.70 -13.20 -18.66
CA GLU A 262 -3.53 -12.87 -17.52
C GLU A 262 -3.15 -11.52 -16.91
N LEU A 263 -1.85 -11.29 -16.75
CA LEU A 263 -1.36 -10.01 -16.22
C LEU A 263 -1.58 -8.87 -17.21
N SER A 264 -1.37 -9.10 -18.52
CA SER A 264 -1.61 -8.06 -19.54
C SER A 264 -3.08 -7.63 -19.54
N ARG A 265 -4.03 -8.58 -19.58
CA ARG A 265 -5.47 -8.28 -19.51
C ARG A 265 -5.84 -7.54 -18.21
N SER A 266 -5.25 -7.96 -17.10
CA SER A 266 -5.44 -7.31 -15.81
C SER A 266 -4.94 -5.85 -15.81
N LEU A 267 -3.80 -5.57 -16.45
CA LEU A 267 -3.27 -4.21 -16.59
C LEU A 267 -4.08 -3.36 -17.59
N ASP A 268 -4.62 -3.96 -18.65
CA ASP A 268 -5.51 -3.28 -19.59
C ASP A 268 -6.82 -2.89 -18.89
N PHE A 269 -7.36 -3.78 -18.05
CA PHE A 269 -8.50 -3.49 -17.19
C PHE A 269 -8.19 -2.33 -16.22
N LEU A 270 -7.04 -2.36 -15.52
CA LEU A 270 -6.63 -1.27 -14.64
C LEU A 270 -6.56 0.07 -15.39
N ALA A 271 -6.00 0.09 -16.59
CA ALA A 271 -5.92 1.30 -17.39
C ALA A 271 -7.31 1.82 -17.80
N ALA A 272 -8.24 0.92 -18.13
CA ALA A 272 -9.60 1.26 -18.53
C ALA A 272 -10.48 1.76 -17.39
N GLU A 273 -10.15 1.46 -16.12
CA GLU A 273 -10.92 1.91 -14.95
C GLU A 273 -10.77 3.42 -14.63
N GLN A 274 -9.91 4.15 -15.33
CA GLN A 274 -9.81 5.58 -15.10
C GLN A 274 -11.13 6.28 -15.38
N ALA A 275 -11.75 6.87 -14.34
CA ALA A 275 -13.03 7.55 -14.44
C ALA A 275 -12.95 8.85 -15.27
N GLU A 276 -14.11 9.39 -15.66
CA GLU A 276 -14.21 10.62 -16.46
C GLU A 276 -13.55 11.83 -15.77
N ASP A 277 -13.57 11.89 -14.43
CA ASP A 277 -12.91 12.93 -13.66
C ASP A 277 -11.38 12.82 -13.60
N GLY A 278 -10.83 11.72 -14.11
CA GLY A 278 -9.40 11.42 -14.18
C GLY A 278 -8.84 10.61 -13.01
N GLY A 279 -9.63 10.36 -11.96
CA GLY A 279 -9.23 9.50 -10.85
C GLY A 279 -9.60 8.04 -11.08
N TRP A 280 -8.99 7.13 -10.29
CA TRP A 280 -9.42 5.73 -10.24
C TRP A 280 -10.52 5.54 -9.18
N PRO A 281 -11.50 4.67 -9.42
CA PRO A 281 -12.57 4.38 -8.46
C PRO A 281 -12.03 3.56 -7.28
N LEU A 282 -12.78 3.58 -6.15
CA LEU A 282 -12.63 2.59 -5.10
C LEU A 282 -13.39 1.33 -5.50
N ARG A 283 -12.78 0.17 -5.33
CA ARG A 283 -13.44 -1.12 -5.51
C ARG A 283 -14.14 -1.62 -4.26
N TRP A 284 -13.91 -0.96 -3.11
CA TRP A 284 -14.58 -1.24 -1.83
C TRP A 284 -15.52 -0.13 -1.42
N ARG A 285 -16.43 -0.46 -0.51
CA ARG A 285 -17.40 0.51 0.00
C ARG A 285 -16.72 1.47 0.98
N ALA A 286 -16.69 2.74 0.64
CA ALA A 286 -16.28 3.78 1.58
C ALA A 286 -17.27 3.87 2.75
N TRP A 287 -16.78 3.91 3.98
CA TRP A 287 -17.61 3.96 5.18
C TRP A 287 -18.16 5.36 5.50
N ALA A 288 -17.51 6.40 4.99
CA ALA A 288 -17.92 7.80 5.14
C ALA A 288 -17.64 8.58 3.84
N PRO A 289 -18.42 9.64 3.53
CA PRO A 289 -18.20 10.43 2.31
C PRO A 289 -16.78 11.01 2.21
N GLY A 290 -16.21 11.45 3.32
CA GLY A 290 -14.84 12.00 3.38
C GLY A 290 -13.78 10.94 3.07
N SER A 291 -13.96 9.68 3.49
CA SER A 291 -12.98 8.62 3.25
C SER A 291 -12.86 8.30 1.76
N ALA A 292 -13.95 8.35 0.99
CA ALA A 292 -13.90 8.17 -0.46
C ALA A 292 -13.06 9.25 -1.15
N LEU A 293 -13.24 10.51 -0.74
CA LEU A 293 -12.49 11.64 -1.31
C LEU A 293 -10.99 11.56 -1.00
N GLU A 294 -10.63 11.06 0.16
CA GLU A 294 -9.22 10.91 0.56
C GLU A 294 -8.56 9.66 -0.05
N TRP A 295 -9.31 8.54 -0.19
CA TRP A 295 -8.79 7.31 -0.78
C TRP A 295 -8.55 7.43 -2.29
N ARG A 296 -9.44 8.06 -3.04
CA ARG A 296 -9.34 8.08 -4.50
C ARG A 296 -8.02 8.66 -5.03
N PRO A 297 -7.46 9.77 -4.50
CA PRO A 297 -6.13 10.23 -4.90
C PRO A 297 -5.02 9.22 -4.60
N ILE A 298 -5.10 8.50 -3.47
CA ILE A 298 -4.14 7.45 -3.10
C ILE A 298 -4.19 6.32 -4.13
N VAL A 299 -5.38 5.79 -4.40
CA VAL A 299 -5.59 4.70 -5.40
C VAL A 299 -5.14 5.15 -6.79
N THR A 300 -5.42 6.39 -7.18
CA THR A 300 -5.00 6.97 -8.46
C THR A 300 -3.47 6.97 -8.60
N ILE A 301 -2.74 7.40 -7.57
CA ILE A 301 -1.27 7.38 -7.58
C ILE A 301 -0.76 5.94 -7.70
N GLU A 302 -1.33 5.00 -6.94
CA GLU A 302 -0.88 3.60 -6.96
C GLU A 302 -1.20 2.91 -8.30
N ALA A 303 -2.37 3.16 -8.91
CA ALA A 303 -2.72 2.66 -10.25
C ALA A 303 -1.71 3.12 -11.30
N LEU A 304 -1.41 4.42 -11.34
CA LEU A 304 -0.42 4.98 -12.26
C LEU A 304 1.00 4.43 -12.02
N ARG A 305 1.38 4.21 -10.76
CA ARG A 305 2.68 3.60 -10.42
C ARG A 305 2.76 2.17 -10.92
N THR A 306 1.71 1.38 -10.75
CA THR A 306 1.63 0.00 -11.26
C THR A 306 1.71 -0.01 -12.78
N LEU A 307 0.88 0.77 -13.49
CA LEU A 307 0.90 0.87 -14.95
C LEU A 307 2.29 1.26 -15.46
N ARG A 308 2.93 2.25 -14.85
CA ARG A 308 4.28 2.68 -15.22
C ARG A 308 5.33 1.60 -14.97
N ALA A 309 5.25 0.86 -13.86
CA ALA A 309 6.18 -0.21 -13.55
C ALA A 309 6.17 -1.31 -14.62
N TYR A 310 5.04 -1.54 -15.26
CA TYR A 310 4.86 -2.47 -16.37
C TYR A 310 5.01 -1.83 -17.76
N GLY A 311 5.51 -0.60 -17.85
CA GLY A 311 5.75 0.09 -19.12
C GLY A 311 4.47 0.44 -19.89
N ARG A 312 3.31 0.51 -19.24
CA ARG A 312 2.07 0.95 -19.87
C ARG A 312 2.13 2.45 -20.15
N PRO A 313 1.71 2.93 -21.34
CA PRO A 313 1.79 4.35 -21.69
C PRO A 313 0.85 5.18 -20.81
N LEU A 314 1.38 6.26 -20.25
CA LEU A 314 0.62 7.22 -19.41
C LEU A 314 0.49 8.58 -20.08
N ASP A 315 1.39 8.92 -21.03
CA ASP A 315 1.51 10.26 -21.64
C ASP A 315 0.74 10.39 -22.97
N GLY A 316 0.16 9.30 -23.46
CA GLY A 316 -0.59 9.27 -24.73
C GLY A 316 0.21 8.74 -25.88
#